data_63282dd28f16fada98d876b4a0ad17ea
#
_entry.id   63282dd28f16fada98d876b4a0ad17ea
#
_cell.length_a   1.000
_cell.length_b   1.000
_cell.length_c   1.000
_cell.angle_alpha   90.00
_cell.angle_beta   90.00
_cell.angle_gamma   90.00
#
_symmetry.space_group_name_H-M   'P 1'
#
loop_
_entity.id
_entity.type
_entity.pdbx_description
1 polymer ?
#
loop_
_entity_poly.entity_id
_entity_poly.type
_entity_poly.pdbx_seq_one_letter_code
_entity_poly.pdbx_strand_id
1 'polypeptide(L)'
;MAQQLDDVRSARWSNNPESGAVVLFLHGFGSNEHDLSTLAEPLNLGLPWVSLRAPLELGNGGAAWFQIITPGVPDAAPVEQATEMIWAWVNENLDPGIKIIPIGFSQGGLMASQLLRTRPERVVATTILGGFVLGAAQPGDAYLVERRPAVFWGRGQQDQVIAPVAIERTSEFLPQHSTLTERIYPDLAHGINADELLDVRSHVESQLTLAE
;
A
#
# COMPACT_ATOMS: atom_id res chain seq x y z
N MET A 1 22.11 8.99 -11.45
CA MET A 1 21.79 7.69 -10.83
C MET A 1 20.43 7.86 -10.18
N ALA A 2 19.49 6.93 -10.39
CA ALA A 2 18.20 6.98 -9.67
C ALA A 2 18.50 6.83 -8.16
N GLN A 3 17.80 7.59 -7.33
CA GLN A 3 17.89 7.46 -5.88
C GLN A 3 17.35 6.09 -5.49
N GLN A 4 18.17 5.26 -4.86
CA GLN A 4 17.75 3.94 -4.37
C GLN A 4 16.97 4.13 -3.06
N LEU A 5 15.88 3.37 -2.88
CA LEU A 5 15.12 3.38 -1.64
C LEU A 5 15.79 2.47 -0.61
N ASP A 6 15.95 2.95 0.62
CA ASP A 6 16.37 2.14 1.75
C ASP A 6 15.23 1.19 2.17
N ASP A 7 15.58 0.05 2.76
CA ASP A 7 14.60 -0.96 3.16
C ASP A 7 15.01 -1.77 4.40
N VAL A 8 14.01 -2.40 5.00
CA VAL A 8 14.17 -3.44 6.03
C VAL A 8 13.46 -4.70 5.55
N ARG A 9 14.11 -5.84 5.67
CA ARG A 9 13.65 -7.12 5.13
C ARG A 9 13.46 -8.18 6.20
N SER A 10 12.53 -9.08 5.96
CA SER A 10 12.35 -10.27 6.79
C SER A 10 13.58 -11.19 6.73
N ALA A 11 13.78 -11.99 7.78
CA ALA A 11 14.81 -13.02 7.79
C ALA A 11 14.60 -14.11 6.70
N ARG A 12 13.38 -14.20 6.15
CA ARG A 12 13.02 -15.11 5.05
C ARG A 12 13.08 -14.45 3.67
N TRP A 13 13.71 -13.29 3.57
CA TRP A 13 13.82 -12.57 2.31
C TRP A 13 14.44 -13.43 1.21
N SER A 14 13.83 -13.37 0.04
CA SER A 14 14.34 -13.93 -1.22
C SER A 14 13.84 -13.08 -2.37
N ASN A 15 14.65 -12.91 -3.40
CA ASN A 15 14.24 -12.27 -4.65
C ASN A 15 13.31 -13.16 -5.50
N ASN A 16 13.30 -14.47 -5.21
CA ASN A 16 12.46 -15.47 -5.87
C ASN A 16 11.90 -16.46 -4.82
N PRO A 17 10.97 -16.04 -3.96
CA PRO A 17 10.38 -16.93 -2.96
C PRO A 17 9.47 -17.96 -3.60
N GLU A 18 9.44 -19.17 -3.03
CA GLU A 18 8.56 -20.27 -3.48
C GLU A 18 7.07 -19.89 -3.47
N SER A 19 6.68 -18.96 -2.59
CA SER A 19 5.31 -18.42 -2.54
C SER A 19 4.90 -17.59 -3.76
N GLY A 20 5.85 -17.24 -4.64
CA GLY A 20 5.60 -16.37 -5.79
C GLY A 20 5.22 -14.92 -5.46
N ALA A 21 5.19 -14.56 -4.17
CA ALA A 21 4.77 -13.24 -3.72
C ALA A 21 5.56 -12.74 -2.50
N VAL A 22 5.67 -11.41 -2.38
CA VAL A 22 6.32 -10.68 -1.27
C VAL A 22 5.38 -9.61 -0.74
N VAL A 23 5.26 -9.50 0.59
CA VAL A 23 4.55 -8.37 1.22
C VAL A 23 5.43 -7.12 1.17
N LEU A 24 4.86 -6.02 0.71
CA LEU A 24 5.51 -4.72 0.59
C LEU A 24 4.84 -3.73 1.53
N PHE A 25 5.52 -3.36 2.62
CA PHE A 25 5.03 -2.36 3.57
C PHE A 25 5.43 -0.95 3.16
N LEU A 26 4.45 -0.02 3.22
CA LEU A 26 4.60 1.38 2.83
C LEU A 26 4.09 2.28 3.95
N HIS A 27 5.02 2.95 4.67
CA HIS A 27 4.72 3.73 5.85
C HIS A 27 4.01 5.06 5.56
N GLY A 28 3.41 5.67 6.59
CA GLY A 28 2.77 6.98 6.53
C GLY A 28 3.76 8.15 6.51
N PHE A 29 3.25 9.36 6.26
CA PHE A 29 4.00 10.60 6.30
C PHE A 29 4.68 10.79 7.68
N GLY A 30 5.97 11.12 7.66
CA GLY A 30 6.76 11.39 8.88
C GLY A 30 7.26 10.14 9.61
N SER A 31 6.90 8.95 9.13
CA SER A 31 7.37 7.67 9.65
C SER A 31 8.60 7.15 8.87
N ASN A 32 8.92 5.87 8.96
CA ASN A 32 10.08 5.26 8.31
C ASN A 32 9.87 3.75 8.08
N GLU A 33 10.86 3.09 7.51
CA GLU A 33 10.86 1.66 7.14
C GLU A 33 10.69 0.69 8.32
N HIS A 34 10.92 1.14 9.55
CA HIS A 34 10.78 0.29 10.74
C HIS A 34 9.35 0.25 11.29
N ASP A 35 8.48 1.17 10.90
CA ASP A 35 7.13 1.32 11.43
C ASP A 35 6.25 0.11 11.06
N LEU A 36 5.86 -0.02 9.79
CA LEU A 36 4.96 -1.09 9.37
C LEU A 36 5.61 -2.48 9.38
N SER A 37 6.94 -2.57 9.42
CA SER A 37 7.63 -3.86 9.61
C SER A 37 7.21 -4.56 10.92
N THR A 38 6.78 -3.80 11.92
CA THR A 38 6.25 -4.32 13.19
C THR A 38 4.92 -5.06 13.04
N LEU A 39 4.18 -4.82 11.95
CA LEU A 39 2.92 -5.50 11.64
C LEU A 39 3.13 -6.92 11.07
N ALA A 40 4.33 -7.26 10.65
CA ALA A 40 4.62 -8.56 10.05
C ALA A 40 4.33 -9.73 11.00
N GLU A 41 4.65 -9.58 12.28
CA GLU A 41 4.40 -10.61 13.31
C GLU A 41 2.90 -10.78 13.59
N PRO A 42 2.11 -9.74 13.93
CA PRO A 42 0.67 -9.91 14.16
C PRO A 42 -0.12 -10.29 12.90
N LEU A 43 0.29 -9.87 11.72
CA LEU A 43 -0.32 -10.32 10.45
C LEU A 43 -0.05 -11.80 10.18
N ASN A 44 1.12 -12.31 10.53
CA ASN A 44 1.52 -13.72 10.43
C ASN A 44 1.14 -14.41 9.10
N LEU A 45 1.40 -13.73 7.97
CA LEU A 45 1.05 -14.23 6.63
C LEU A 45 1.94 -15.36 6.12
N GLY A 46 3.04 -15.68 6.83
CA GLY A 46 3.98 -16.70 6.41
C GLY A 46 4.84 -16.36 5.18
N LEU A 47 4.65 -15.18 4.62
CA LEU A 47 5.35 -14.68 3.43
C LEU A 47 6.62 -13.91 3.79
N PRO A 48 7.62 -13.87 2.87
CA PRO A 48 8.68 -12.88 2.98
C PRO A 48 8.10 -11.47 2.82
N TRP A 49 8.71 -10.53 3.51
CA TRP A 49 8.29 -9.13 3.45
C TRP A 49 9.47 -8.18 3.38
N VAL A 50 9.20 -6.99 2.88
CA VAL A 50 10.07 -5.83 2.88
C VAL A 50 9.28 -4.59 3.28
N SER A 51 9.90 -3.68 4.00
CA SER A 51 9.36 -2.36 4.34
C SER A 51 10.29 -1.30 3.76
N LEU A 52 9.74 -0.47 2.87
CA LEU A 52 10.51 0.56 2.15
C LEU A 52 10.49 1.88 2.92
N ARG A 53 11.63 2.60 2.85
CA ARG A 53 11.74 3.98 3.29
C ARG A 53 11.38 4.93 2.15
N ALA A 54 10.49 5.86 2.42
CA ALA A 54 10.12 6.92 1.48
C ALA A 54 11.32 7.85 1.16
N PRO A 55 11.38 8.45 -0.05
CA PRO A 55 12.58 9.14 -0.54
C PRO A 55 12.81 10.53 0.05
N LEU A 56 11.77 11.19 0.60
CA LEU A 56 11.89 12.56 1.12
C LEU A 56 12.19 12.55 2.61
N GLU A 57 13.41 12.95 2.98
CA GLU A 57 13.81 13.11 4.37
C GLU A 57 13.11 14.32 5.03
N LEU A 58 12.47 14.10 6.18
CA LEU A 58 11.80 15.15 6.96
C LEU A 58 12.56 15.56 8.23
N GLY A 59 13.74 14.97 8.47
CA GLY A 59 14.48 15.13 9.72
C GLY A 59 13.99 14.17 10.82
N ASN A 60 14.74 14.08 11.90
CA ASN A 60 14.45 13.21 13.06
C ASN A 60 14.15 11.73 12.71
N GLY A 61 14.71 11.23 11.60
CA GLY A 61 14.50 9.87 11.12
C GLY A 61 13.17 9.63 10.38
N GLY A 62 12.35 10.65 10.22
CA GLY A 62 11.09 10.57 9.46
C GLY A 62 11.29 10.83 7.97
N ALA A 63 10.43 10.23 7.16
CA ALA A 63 10.43 10.35 5.70
C ALA A 63 8.99 10.49 5.13
N ALA A 64 8.89 10.87 3.86
CA ALA A 64 7.62 10.99 3.16
C ALA A 64 7.73 10.58 1.69
N TRP A 65 6.66 10.05 1.12
CA TRP A 65 6.59 9.70 -0.29
C TRP A 65 6.47 10.94 -1.18
N PHE A 66 5.72 11.93 -0.71
CA PHE A 66 5.53 13.22 -1.36
C PHE A 66 5.20 14.30 -0.31
N GLN A 67 5.36 15.57 -0.67
CA GLN A 67 4.98 16.68 0.20
C GLN A 67 3.46 16.85 0.25
N ILE A 68 2.93 17.12 1.44
CA ILE A 68 1.52 17.45 1.62
C ILE A 68 1.37 18.98 1.51
N ILE A 69 0.86 19.44 0.38
CA ILE A 69 0.56 20.87 0.14
C ILE A 69 -0.90 21.13 0.47
N THR A 70 -1.80 20.33 -0.10
CA THR A 70 -3.23 20.40 0.16
C THR A 70 -3.72 19.07 0.72
N PRO A 71 -4.21 19.00 1.97
CA PRO A 71 -4.69 17.75 2.54
C PRO A 71 -5.75 17.08 1.66
N GLY A 72 -5.55 15.80 1.35
CA GLY A 72 -6.45 15.00 0.54
C GLY A 72 -6.41 15.25 -0.97
N VAL A 73 -5.65 16.25 -1.42
CA VAL A 73 -5.51 16.59 -2.86
C VAL A 73 -4.03 16.73 -3.21
N PRO A 74 -3.26 15.62 -3.21
CA PRO A 74 -1.85 15.68 -3.59
C PRO A 74 -1.69 15.95 -5.09
N ASP A 75 -0.59 16.64 -5.43
CA ASP A 75 -0.16 16.79 -6.81
C ASP A 75 0.21 15.42 -7.41
N ALA A 76 -0.21 15.17 -8.65
CA ALA A 76 0.01 13.88 -9.30
C ALA A 76 1.50 13.59 -9.54
N ALA A 77 2.26 14.54 -10.05
CA ALA A 77 3.64 14.31 -10.47
C ALA A 77 4.58 13.80 -9.34
N PRO A 78 4.60 14.36 -8.11
CA PRO A 78 5.39 13.80 -7.01
C PRO A 78 4.94 12.40 -6.60
N VAL A 79 3.63 12.11 -6.63
CA VAL A 79 3.09 10.78 -6.32
C VAL A 79 3.53 9.76 -7.37
N GLU A 80 3.42 10.11 -8.64
CA GLU A 80 3.85 9.28 -9.76
C GLU A 80 5.37 9.02 -9.72
N GLN A 81 6.17 10.04 -9.40
CA GLN A 81 7.61 9.89 -9.22
C GLN A 81 7.93 8.88 -8.09
N ALA A 82 7.29 9.01 -6.93
CA ALA A 82 7.48 8.06 -5.83
C ALA A 82 7.04 6.63 -6.22
N THR A 83 5.95 6.51 -6.99
CA THR A 83 5.46 5.23 -7.52
C THR A 83 6.51 4.56 -8.42
N GLU A 84 7.10 5.31 -9.34
CA GLU A 84 8.16 4.79 -10.22
C GLU A 84 9.42 4.41 -9.44
N MET A 85 9.77 5.11 -8.35
CA MET A 85 10.88 4.74 -7.48
C MET A 85 10.61 3.39 -6.78
N ILE A 86 9.38 3.15 -6.32
CA ILE A 86 9.00 1.85 -5.74
C ILE A 86 9.09 0.76 -6.82
N TRP A 87 8.59 1.00 -8.03
CA TRP A 87 8.69 0.04 -9.13
C TRP A 87 10.13 -0.23 -9.56
N ALA A 88 10.99 0.79 -9.55
CA ALA A 88 12.43 0.60 -9.80
C ALA A 88 13.03 -0.35 -8.76
N TRP A 89 12.75 -0.11 -7.46
CA TRP A 89 13.18 -1.00 -6.39
C TRP A 89 12.66 -2.44 -6.59
N VAL A 90 11.37 -2.62 -6.91
CA VAL A 90 10.77 -3.94 -7.16
C VAL A 90 11.48 -4.67 -8.31
N ASN A 91 11.75 -3.97 -9.41
CA ASN A 91 12.41 -4.55 -10.58
C ASN A 91 13.88 -4.91 -10.34
N GLU A 92 14.56 -4.18 -9.47
CA GLU A 92 15.97 -4.44 -9.11
C GLU A 92 16.11 -5.59 -8.09
N ASN A 93 15.11 -5.78 -7.23
CA ASN A 93 15.22 -6.67 -6.07
C ASN A 93 14.38 -7.95 -6.16
N LEU A 94 13.43 -8.04 -7.09
CA LEU A 94 12.57 -9.20 -7.28
C LEU A 94 12.64 -9.72 -8.72
N ASP A 95 12.64 -11.03 -8.88
CA ASP A 95 12.55 -11.66 -10.18
C ASP A 95 11.25 -11.26 -10.90
N PRO A 96 11.23 -11.18 -12.25
CA PRO A 96 10.08 -10.65 -13.02
C PRO A 96 8.74 -11.36 -12.77
N GLY A 97 8.77 -12.65 -12.39
CA GLY A 97 7.58 -13.45 -12.10
C GLY A 97 6.99 -13.22 -10.69
N ILE A 98 7.76 -12.63 -9.80
CA ILE A 98 7.33 -12.43 -8.40
C ILE A 98 6.37 -11.26 -8.32
N LYS A 99 5.24 -11.48 -7.66
CA LYS A 99 4.23 -10.46 -7.40
C LYS A 99 4.42 -9.81 -6.04
N ILE A 100 3.78 -8.67 -5.83
CA ILE A 100 3.77 -7.97 -4.56
C ILE A 100 2.37 -7.95 -3.94
N ILE A 101 2.34 -7.83 -2.61
CA ILE A 101 1.14 -7.58 -1.81
C ILE A 101 1.39 -6.26 -1.07
N PRO A 102 1.06 -5.11 -1.67
CA PRO A 102 1.27 -3.84 -1.02
C PRO A 102 0.30 -3.65 0.15
N ILE A 103 0.85 -3.33 1.31
CA ILE A 103 0.14 -2.95 2.54
C ILE A 103 0.66 -1.58 2.95
N GLY A 104 -0.19 -0.56 2.86
CA GLY A 104 0.21 0.80 3.13
C GLY A 104 -0.71 1.50 4.11
N PHE A 105 -0.11 2.35 4.96
CA PHE A 105 -0.83 3.18 5.92
C PHE A 105 -0.80 4.65 5.51
N SER A 106 -1.95 5.33 5.58
CA SER A 106 -2.06 6.77 5.33
C SER A 106 -1.48 7.16 3.95
N GLN A 107 -0.41 7.95 3.89
CA GLN A 107 0.29 8.26 2.65
C GLN A 107 0.80 6.99 1.93
N GLY A 108 1.28 6.00 2.68
CA GLY A 108 1.65 4.69 2.14
C GLY A 108 0.46 3.90 1.59
N GLY A 109 -0.75 4.11 2.14
CA GLY A 109 -1.99 3.54 1.59
C GLY A 109 -2.32 4.10 0.21
N LEU A 110 -2.08 5.40 -0.01
CA LEU A 110 -2.15 5.97 -1.35
C LEU A 110 -1.11 5.31 -2.27
N MET A 111 0.14 5.15 -1.82
CA MET A 111 1.17 4.50 -2.62
C MET A 111 0.81 3.04 -2.95
N ALA A 112 0.21 2.29 -2.00
CA ALA A 112 -0.28 0.93 -2.26
C ALA A 112 -1.33 0.92 -3.38
N SER A 113 -2.27 1.88 -3.38
CA SER A 113 -3.25 2.04 -4.45
C SER A 113 -2.60 2.39 -5.80
N GLN A 114 -1.55 3.21 -5.80
CA GLN A 114 -0.82 3.59 -7.01
C GLN A 114 -0.09 2.41 -7.64
N LEU A 115 0.48 1.51 -6.83
CA LEU A 115 1.10 0.29 -7.35
C LEU A 115 0.06 -0.56 -8.10
N LEU A 116 -1.13 -0.75 -7.53
CA LEU A 116 -2.22 -1.44 -8.20
C LEU A 116 -2.66 -0.73 -9.48
N ARG A 117 -2.80 0.59 -9.46
CA ARG A 117 -3.31 1.40 -10.56
C ARG A 117 -2.30 1.61 -11.70
N THR A 118 -1.02 1.29 -11.47
CA THR A 118 0.03 1.43 -12.50
C THR A 118 0.45 0.11 -13.12
N ARG A 119 0.62 -0.96 -12.32
CA ARG A 119 1.01 -2.31 -12.80
C ARG A 119 0.21 -3.40 -12.09
N PRO A 120 -1.10 -3.48 -12.35
CA PRO A 120 -2.01 -4.41 -11.67
C PRO A 120 -1.63 -5.88 -11.82
N GLU A 121 -0.99 -6.26 -12.92
CA GLU A 121 -0.52 -7.64 -13.18
C GLU A 121 0.58 -8.11 -12.21
N ARG A 122 1.29 -7.15 -11.56
CA ARG A 122 2.34 -7.42 -10.58
C ARG A 122 1.81 -7.49 -9.14
N VAL A 123 0.51 -7.27 -8.94
CA VAL A 123 -0.12 -7.19 -7.61
C VAL A 123 -1.08 -8.36 -7.39
N VAL A 124 -0.97 -9.04 -6.23
CA VAL A 124 -1.89 -10.13 -5.84
C VAL A 124 -3.15 -9.55 -5.20
N ALA A 125 -2.95 -8.71 -4.19
CA ALA A 125 -4.01 -8.01 -3.44
C ALA A 125 -3.44 -6.71 -2.91
N THR A 126 -4.29 -5.72 -2.67
CA THR A 126 -3.88 -4.40 -2.14
C THR A 126 -4.57 -4.11 -0.82
N THR A 127 -3.81 -3.61 0.15
CA THR A 127 -4.33 -3.19 1.45
C THR A 127 -4.06 -1.69 1.67
N ILE A 128 -5.13 -0.94 1.88
CA ILE A 128 -5.13 0.51 2.12
C ILE A 128 -5.65 0.74 3.54
N LEU A 129 -4.76 1.11 4.47
CA LEU A 129 -5.09 1.37 5.88
C LEU A 129 -5.09 2.88 6.13
N GLY A 130 -6.22 3.47 6.52
CA GLY A 130 -6.34 4.90 6.72
C GLY A 130 -5.82 5.75 5.56
N GLY A 131 -5.88 5.20 4.34
CA GLY A 131 -5.37 5.81 3.11
C GLY A 131 -6.49 6.16 2.13
N PHE A 132 -6.09 6.60 0.92
CA PHE A 132 -7.01 7.06 -0.12
C PHE A 132 -6.40 6.88 -1.52
N VAL A 133 -7.19 7.09 -2.58
CA VAL A 133 -6.71 7.05 -3.97
C VAL A 133 -6.37 8.42 -4.52
N LEU A 134 -5.39 8.52 -5.42
CA LEU A 134 -5.09 9.73 -6.18
C LEU A 134 -6.24 10.08 -7.12
N GLY A 135 -6.53 11.39 -7.28
CA GLY A 135 -7.60 11.85 -8.18
C GLY A 135 -7.26 11.76 -9.68
N ALA A 136 -5.97 11.82 -10.02
CA ALA A 136 -5.52 11.71 -11.40
C ALA A 136 -5.71 10.29 -11.95
N ALA A 137 -6.10 10.17 -13.22
CA ALA A 137 -6.20 8.90 -13.93
C ALA A 137 -4.82 8.21 -14.02
N GLN A 138 -4.81 6.89 -13.93
CA GLN A 138 -3.60 6.07 -13.97
C GLN A 138 -3.67 5.03 -15.10
N PRO A 139 -2.53 4.57 -15.62
CA PRO A 139 -2.47 3.66 -16.78
C PRO A 139 -3.27 2.37 -16.62
N GLY A 140 -3.34 1.81 -15.41
CA GLY A 140 -4.05 0.57 -15.13
C GLY A 140 -5.55 0.70 -14.86
N ASP A 141 -6.11 1.92 -14.76
CA ASP A 141 -7.50 2.12 -14.34
C ASP A 141 -8.50 1.36 -15.23
N ALA A 142 -8.30 1.36 -16.55
CA ALA A 142 -9.16 0.59 -17.47
C ALA A 142 -9.09 -0.92 -17.21
N TYR A 143 -7.91 -1.46 -16.92
CA TYR A 143 -7.74 -2.86 -16.54
C TYR A 143 -8.47 -3.17 -15.22
N LEU A 144 -8.44 -2.26 -14.26
CA LEU A 144 -9.10 -2.44 -12.97
C LEU A 144 -10.63 -2.54 -13.12
N VAL A 145 -11.24 -1.76 -13.99
CA VAL A 145 -12.68 -1.84 -14.28
C VAL A 145 -13.08 -3.22 -14.77
N GLU A 146 -12.26 -3.84 -15.63
CA GLU A 146 -12.54 -5.15 -16.22
C GLU A 146 -12.26 -6.31 -15.26
N ARG A 147 -11.12 -6.26 -14.55
CA ARG A 147 -10.59 -7.38 -13.77
C ARG A 147 -10.99 -7.37 -12.31
N ARG A 148 -11.30 -6.18 -11.77
CA ARG A 148 -11.76 -5.98 -10.39
C ARG A 148 -10.90 -6.73 -9.36
N PRO A 149 -9.58 -6.44 -9.29
CA PRO A 149 -8.69 -7.11 -8.35
C PRO A 149 -9.13 -6.88 -6.90
N ALA A 150 -8.69 -7.75 -6.00
CA ALA A 150 -9.02 -7.66 -4.59
C ALA A 150 -8.34 -6.46 -3.92
N VAL A 151 -9.14 -5.63 -3.24
CA VAL A 151 -8.68 -4.49 -2.45
C VAL A 151 -9.34 -4.51 -1.08
N PHE A 152 -8.52 -4.39 -0.04
CA PHE A 152 -8.97 -4.08 1.32
C PHE A 152 -8.80 -2.58 1.56
N TRP A 153 -9.84 -1.92 2.07
CA TRP A 153 -9.79 -0.54 2.52
C TRP A 153 -10.33 -0.45 3.94
N GLY A 154 -9.42 -0.28 4.91
CA GLY A 154 -9.73 -0.11 6.32
C GLY A 154 -9.54 1.34 6.74
N ARG A 155 -10.42 1.86 7.61
CA ARG A 155 -10.32 3.21 8.16
C ARG A 155 -11.05 3.37 9.47
N GLY A 156 -10.54 4.27 10.31
CA GLY A 156 -11.23 4.69 11.53
C GLY A 156 -12.41 5.60 11.24
N GLN A 157 -13.52 5.42 11.95
CA GLN A 157 -14.65 6.34 11.88
C GLN A 157 -14.32 7.71 12.50
N GLN A 158 -13.38 7.72 13.45
CA GLN A 158 -12.93 8.94 14.15
C GLN A 158 -11.68 9.57 13.53
N ASP A 159 -11.27 9.10 12.32
CA ASP A 159 -10.12 9.65 11.61
C ASP A 159 -10.41 11.09 11.16
N GLN A 160 -9.63 12.04 11.71
CA GLN A 160 -9.70 13.48 11.38
C GLN A 160 -8.48 13.94 10.55
N VAL A 161 -7.57 13.03 10.22
CA VAL A 161 -6.36 13.34 9.44
C VAL A 161 -6.62 13.27 7.95
N ILE A 162 -7.35 12.23 7.50
CA ILE A 162 -7.69 12.10 6.10
C ILE A 162 -8.84 13.03 5.74
N ALA A 163 -8.58 13.95 4.81
CA ALA A 163 -9.57 14.94 4.38
C ALA A 163 -10.83 14.28 3.78
N PRO A 164 -12.04 14.79 4.08
CA PRO A 164 -13.30 14.21 3.59
C PRO A 164 -13.35 14.04 2.07
N VAL A 165 -12.80 14.99 1.31
CA VAL A 165 -12.73 14.91 -0.17
C VAL A 165 -11.94 13.71 -0.67
N ALA A 166 -10.92 13.27 0.08
CA ALA A 166 -10.14 12.09 -0.27
C ALA A 166 -10.91 10.79 0.04
N ILE A 167 -11.65 10.78 1.16
CA ILE A 167 -12.53 9.65 1.52
C ILE A 167 -13.65 9.50 0.48
N GLU A 168 -14.32 10.59 0.13
CA GLU A 168 -15.40 10.60 -0.88
C GLU A 168 -14.89 10.05 -2.22
N ARG A 169 -13.79 10.60 -2.74
CA ARG A 169 -13.16 10.10 -3.97
C ARG A 169 -12.83 8.61 -3.92
N THR A 170 -12.31 8.15 -2.79
CA THR A 170 -11.93 6.74 -2.62
C THR A 170 -13.15 5.84 -2.58
N SER A 171 -14.22 6.25 -1.88
CA SER A 171 -15.49 5.52 -1.80
C SER A 171 -16.23 5.45 -3.13
N GLU A 172 -16.02 6.39 -4.03
CA GLU A 172 -16.55 6.35 -5.39
C GLU A 172 -15.70 5.49 -6.32
N PHE A 173 -14.37 5.57 -6.20
CA PHE A 173 -13.44 4.90 -7.10
C PHE A 173 -13.36 3.39 -6.85
N LEU A 174 -13.08 2.95 -5.61
CA LEU A 174 -12.76 1.55 -5.32
C LEU A 174 -13.89 0.58 -5.67
N PRO A 175 -15.19 0.85 -5.41
CA PRO A 175 -16.27 -0.06 -5.79
C PRO A 175 -16.40 -0.28 -7.29
N GLN A 176 -15.94 0.65 -8.11
CA GLN A 176 -15.99 0.55 -9.57
C GLN A 176 -14.77 -0.17 -10.16
N HIS A 177 -13.64 -0.19 -9.42
CA HIS A 177 -12.34 -0.63 -9.92
C HIS A 177 -11.78 -1.87 -9.20
N SER A 178 -12.52 -2.44 -8.23
CA SER A 178 -12.02 -3.56 -7.45
C SER A 178 -13.14 -4.46 -6.92
N THR A 179 -12.77 -5.65 -6.48
CA THR A 179 -13.55 -6.45 -5.54
C THR A 179 -13.17 -5.96 -4.14
N LEU A 180 -13.96 -4.98 -3.67
CA LEU A 180 -13.66 -4.21 -2.47
C LEU A 180 -14.12 -4.94 -1.20
N THR A 181 -13.22 -5.03 -0.21
CA THR A 181 -13.53 -5.29 1.18
C THR A 181 -13.34 -4.00 1.97
N GLU A 182 -14.41 -3.25 2.21
CA GLU A 182 -14.35 -2.05 3.06
C GLU A 182 -14.63 -2.41 4.52
N ARG A 183 -13.85 -1.81 5.45
CA ARG A 183 -14.06 -1.89 6.90
C ARG A 183 -13.94 -0.52 7.54
N ILE A 184 -14.93 -0.18 8.36
CA ILE A 184 -14.94 1.07 9.15
C ILE A 184 -14.95 0.68 10.62
N TYR A 185 -13.94 1.14 11.36
CA TYR A 185 -13.76 0.82 12.77
C TYR A 185 -14.27 2.00 13.63
N PRO A 186 -15.38 1.81 14.40
CA PRO A 186 -16.07 2.93 15.06
C PRO A 186 -15.21 3.71 16.05
N ASP A 187 -14.35 3.03 16.80
CA ASP A 187 -13.53 3.60 17.88
C ASP A 187 -12.09 3.92 17.43
N LEU A 188 -11.79 3.78 16.16
CA LEU A 188 -10.46 4.03 15.63
C LEU A 188 -10.38 5.45 15.06
N ALA A 189 -9.32 6.17 15.47
CA ALA A 189 -8.89 7.42 14.85
C ALA A 189 -7.95 7.13 13.68
N HIS A 190 -6.97 7.99 13.39
CA HIS A 190 -5.95 7.76 12.36
C HIS A 190 -4.88 6.80 12.86
N GLY A 191 -5.11 5.52 12.72
CA GLY A 191 -4.23 4.45 13.21
C GLY A 191 -4.66 3.08 12.70
N ILE A 192 -4.05 2.04 13.24
CA ILE A 192 -4.32 0.63 12.94
C ILE A 192 -4.60 -0.08 14.26
N ASN A 193 -5.63 -0.94 14.31
CA ASN A 193 -5.95 -1.74 15.50
C ASN A 193 -5.87 -3.24 15.22
N ALA A 194 -6.02 -4.06 16.26
CA ALA A 194 -5.91 -5.49 16.16
C ALA A 194 -7.00 -6.14 15.29
N ASP A 195 -8.22 -5.61 15.35
CA ASP A 195 -9.34 -6.11 14.55
C ASP A 195 -9.10 -5.87 13.05
N GLU A 196 -8.56 -4.70 12.71
CA GLU A 196 -8.16 -4.39 11.33
C GLU A 196 -7.07 -5.34 10.82
N LEU A 197 -6.07 -5.68 11.66
CA LEU A 197 -5.03 -6.64 11.28
C LEU A 197 -5.59 -8.05 11.04
N LEU A 198 -6.57 -8.50 11.81
CA LEU A 198 -7.26 -9.77 11.58
C LEU A 198 -8.03 -9.78 10.25
N ASP A 199 -8.73 -8.68 9.95
CA ASP A 199 -9.46 -8.54 8.68
C ASP A 199 -8.49 -8.49 7.48
N VAL A 200 -7.37 -7.77 7.59
CA VAL A 200 -6.30 -7.73 6.57
C VAL A 200 -5.72 -9.11 6.34
N ARG A 201 -5.39 -9.83 7.41
CA ARG A 201 -4.88 -11.20 7.31
C ARG A 201 -5.85 -12.08 6.54
N SER A 202 -7.12 -12.11 6.94
CA SER A 202 -8.16 -12.91 6.28
C SER A 202 -8.31 -12.54 4.80
N HIS A 203 -8.25 -11.24 4.47
CA HIS A 203 -8.30 -10.75 3.11
C HIS A 203 -7.13 -11.27 2.27
N VAL A 204 -5.90 -11.12 2.74
CA VAL A 204 -4.70 -11.56 2.00
C VAL A 204 -4.67 -13.08 1.84
N GLU A 205 -4.93 -13.84 2.92
CA GLU A 205 -4.94 -15.33 2.88
C GLU A 205 -5.95 -15.85 1.85
N SER A 206 -7.13 -15.23 1.74
CA SER A 206 -8.14 -15.61 0.74
C SER A 206 -7.65 -15.45 -0.69
N GLN A 207 -6.79 -14.46 -0.97
CA GLN A 207 -6.27 -14.23 -2.31
C GLN A 207 -5.09 -15.15 -2.67
N LEU A 208 -4.31 -15.58 -1.69
CA LEU A 208 -3.24 -16.55 -1.89
C LEU A 208 -3.79 -17.92 -2.26
N THR A 209 -4.87 -18.36 -1.59
CA THR A 209 -5.53 -19.64 -1.89
C THR A 209 -6.17 -19.69 -3.29
N LEU A 210 -6.58 -18.54 -3.84
CA LEU A 210 -7.17 -18.48 -5.19
C LEU A 210 -6.11 -18.45 -6.30
N ALA A 211 -4.84 -18.23 -5.95
CA ALA A 211 -3.74 -18.16 -6.91
C ALA A 211 -3.02 -19.50 -7.12
N GLU A 212 -3.31 -20.52 -6.28
CA GLU A 212 -2.88 -21.89 -6.43
C GLU A 212 -3.81 -22.66 -7.42
#